data_88361820d061499f88ade5e9ca815643
#
_entry.id   88361820d061499f88ade5e9ca815643
#
_cell.length_a   1.000
_cell.length_b   1.000
_cell.length_c   1.000
_cell.angle_alpha   90.00
_cell.angle_beta   90.00
_cell.angle_gamma   90.00
#
_symmetry.space_group_name_H-M   'P 1'
#
loop_
_entity.id
_entity.type
_entity.pdbx_description
1 polymer ?
#
loop_
_entity_poly.entity_id
_entity_poly.type
_entity_poly.pdbx_seq_one_letter_code
_entity_poly.pdbx_strand_id
1 'polypeptide(L)'
;MYQYSKPKPIPIKLIDSAGFDLRQKAFQFVSANPNTTGAERGSEEQQGFGALAEIVVRKYLGMPEINPSNRPSLGYDFLLPTGIKVDVKCRGGTLPFKEEYLSNDDIPREAKHNFWPRQMNDDRLDVDIYLMTHLKTPSKKTRKLPGTKRQKWILYICGWVSKERVKREGVYLPRGSLTEQGKTWFTYQKHDIEFYNKNLNGLQSLDELLKIDQSDVNADIARKGDLNLTSVDAIRITYDLIGRGILNNKHLEYIKKKANITNEIKPILSSNQYFHLLEWFKEEGLITDKELERAAQILKKEPYTGI
;
A
#
# COMPACT_ATOMS: atom_id res chain seq x y z
N MET A 1 10.86 -19.26 -14.84
CA MET A 1 9.71 -19.47 -13.94
C MET A 1 9.91 -18.53 -12.77
N TYR A 2 9.11 -17.46 -12.69
CA TYR A 2 9.22 -16.44 -11.62
C TYR A 2 8.94 -17.12 -10.28
N GLN A 3 9.93 -17.09 -9.38
CA GLN A 3 9.79 -17.67 -8.06
C GLN A 3 9.38 -16.57 -7.09
N TYR A 4 8.08 -16.52 -6.76
CA TYR A 4 7.55 -15.57 -5.81
C TYR A 4 8.29 -15.66 -4.47
N SER A 5 8.92 -14.57 -4.07
CA SER A 5 9.46 -14.41 -2.71
C SER A 5 8.52 -13.55 -1.86
N LYS A 6 8.28 -13.95 -0.62
CA LYS A 6 7.56 -13.11 0.33
C LYS A 6 8.30 -11.78 0.49
N PRO A 7 7.59 -10.64 0.51
CA PRO A 7 8.24 -9.36 0.65
C PRO A 7 9.03 -9.28 1.96
N LYS A 8 10.31 -9.00 1.83
CA LYS A 8 11.21 -8.64 2.92
C LYS A 8 11.74 -7.25 2.64
N PRO A 9 11.35 -6.24 3.41
CA PRO A 9 11.73 -4.87 3.13
C PRO A 9 13.24 -4.67 3.15
N ILE A 10 13.76 -3.94 2.16
CA ILE A 10 15.18 -3.60 2.03
C ILE A 10 15.40 -2.22 2.66
N PRO A 11 16.14 -2.08 3.77
CA PRO A 11 16.37 -0.80 4.43
C PRO A 11 17.47 0.00 3.73
N ILE A 12 17.20 1.26 3.41
CA ILE A 12 18.18 2.26 2.96
C ILE A 12 18.31 3.34 4.02
N LYS A 13 19.44 3.38 4.70
CA LYS A 13 19.69 4.34 5.79
C LYS A 13 20.08 5.71 5.22
N LEU A 14 19.34 6.75 5.62
CA LEU A 14 19.52 8.14 5.18
C LEU A 14 20.01 9.01 6.36
N ILE A 15 21.02 8.52 7.09
CA ILE A 15 21.50 9.09 8.37
C ILE A 15 22.86 9.78 8.28
N ASP A 16 23.55 9.62 7.17
CA ASP A 16 24.84 10.26 6.87
C ASP A 16 24.67 11.56 6.07
N SER A 17 25.79 12.14 5.63
CA SER A 17 25.80 13.35 4.83
C SER A 17 25.09 13.14 3.48
N ALA A 18 25.35 12.01 2.82
CA ALA A 18 24.72 11.71 1.52
C ALA A 18 23.20 11.56 1.66
N GLY A 19 22.72 10.88 2.72
CA GLY A 19 21.29 10.79 3.02
C GLY A 19 20.66 12.15 3.35
N PHE A 20 21.40 13.02 4.05
CA PHE A 20 20.95 14.40 4.30
C PHE A 20 20.80 15.21 3.01
N ASP A 21 21.77 15.10 2.10
CA ASP A 21 21.73 15.80 0.80
C ASP A 21 20.55 15.36 -0.05
N LEU A 22 20.23 14.06 -0.04
CA LEU A 22 19.04 13.53 -0.71
C LEU A 22 17.74 14.09 -0.14
N ARG A 23 17.67 14.24 1.20
CA ARG A 23 16.51 14.87 1.86
C ARG A 23 16.40 16.35 1.49
N GLN A 24 17.52 17.07 1.41
CA GLN A 24 17.53 18.46 0.97
C GLN A 24 17.03 18.61 -0.48
N LYS A 25 17.53 17.76 -1.41
CA LYS A 25 17.06 17.73 -2.80
C LYS A 25 15.55 17.50 -2.89
N ALA A 26 15.00 16.56 -2.11
CA ALA A 26 13.57 16.29 -2.08
C ALA A 26 12.76 17.52 -1.61
N PHE A 27 13.22 18.23 -0.60
CA PHE A 27 12.58 19.45 -0.13
C PHE A 27 12.61 20.55 -1.19
N GLN A 28 13.77 20.76 -1.82
CA GLN A 28 13.92 21.73 -2.92
C GLN A 28 12.99 21.40 -4.08
N PHE A 29 12.85 20.11 -4.42
CA PHE A 29 11.94 19.66 -5.47
C PHE A 29 10.49 20.07 -5.17
N VAL A 30 10.00 19.83 -3.96
CA VAL A 30 8.62 20.20 -3.57
C VAL A 30 8.44 21.72 -3.56
N SER A 31 9.42 22.45 -3.02
CA SER A 31 9.37 23.92 -2.96
C SER A 31 9.42 24.58 -4.34
N ALA A 32 10.11 23.97 -5.30
CA ALA A 32 10.17 24.45 -6.69
C ALA A 32 8.88 24.17 -7.49
N ASN A 33 7.99 23.31 -6.98
CA ASN A 33 6.76 22.91 -7.65
C ASN A 33 5.51 23.17 -6.77
N PRO A 34 5.28 24.38 -6.28
CA PRO A 34 4.21 24.69 -5.31
C PRO A 34 2.80 24.45 -5.87
N ASN A 35 2.61 24.56 -7.17
CA ASN A 35 1.30 24.38 -7.83
C ASN A 35 0.86 22.91 -7.94
N THR A 36 1.71 21.99 -7.52
CA THR A 36 1.34 20.57 -7.42
C THR A 36 0.65 20.24 -6.09
N THR A 37 0.60 21.21 -5.17
CA THR A 37 -0.06 21.11 -3.87
C THR A 37 -1.57 21.36 -4.06
N GLY A 38 -2.32 20.32 -4.21
CA GLY A 38 -3.79 20.38 -4.17
C GLY A 38 -4.30 19.46 -3.07
N ALA A 39 -5.54 19.69 -2.65
CA ALA A 39 -6.21 18.80 -1.69
C ALA A 39 -6.18 17.33 -2.12
N GLU A 40 -5.91 17.06 -3.39
CA GLU A 40 -5.80 15.73 -3.97
C GLU A 40 -4.41 15.10 -3.86
N ARG A 41 -3.36 15.87 -3.60
CA ARG A 41 -1.96 15.38 -3.62
C ARG A 41 -1.34 15.20 -2.23
N GLY A 42 -2.11 15.44 -1.18
CA GLY A 42 -1.61 15.39 0.19
C GLY A 42 -0.91 16.68 0.64
N SER A 43 -0.37 16.68 1.87
CA SER A 43 0.39 17.80 2.40
C SER A 43 1.76 17.94 1.70
N GLU A 44 2.38 19.12 1.78
CA GLU A 44 3.75 19.37 1.31
C GLU A 44 4.74 18.32 1.88
N GLU A 45 4.59 17.97 3.16
CA GLU A 45 5.40 16.94 3.80
C GLU A 45 5.22 15.55 3.13
N GLN A 46 3.99 15.16 2.81
CA GLN A 46 3.70 13.89 2.14
C GLN A 46 4.27 13.86 0.72
N GLN A 47 4.21 14.96 0.02
CA GLN A 47 4.84 15.11 -1.30
C GLN A 47 6.37 15.02 -1.19
N GLY A 48 6.95 15.64 -0.16
CA GLY A 48 8.38 15.53 0.13
C GLY A 48 8.82 14.08 0.38
N PHE A 49 7.99 13.28 1.03
CA PHE A 49 8.28 11.85 1.22
C PHE A 49 8.24 11.08 -0.10
N GLY A 50 7.29 11.36 -0.97
CA GLY A 50 7.22 10.76 -2.30
C GLY A 50 8.45 11.11 -3.14
N ALA A 51 8.78 12.41 -3.22
CA ALA A 51 9.96 12.89 -3.93
C ALA A 51 11.27 12.29 -3.38
N LEU A 52 11.39 12.18 -2.05
CA LEU A 52 12.56 11.56 -1.43
C LEU A 52 12.70 10.08 -1.82
N ALA A 53 11.61 9.34 -1.81
CA ALA A 53 11.64 7.93 -2.20
C ALA A 53 12.09 7.76 -3.64
N GLU A 54 11.52 8.54 -4.57
CA GLU A 54 11.92 8.51 -5.98
C GLU A 54 13.40 8.86 -6.17
N ILE A 55 13.88 9.95 -5.56
CA ILE A 55 15.27 10.41 -5.66
C ILE A 55 16.24 9.32 -5.13
N VAL A 56 15.90 8.70 -3.99
CA VAL A 56 16.72 7.64 -3.39
C VAL A 56 16.76 6.42 -4.31
N VAL A 57 15.60 5.94 -4.77
CA VAL A 57 15.53 4.78 -5.67
C VAL A 57 16.37 5.02 -6.94
N ARG A 58 16.19 6.15 -7.61
CA ARG A 58 16.97 6.50 -8.81
C ARG A 58 18.46 6.49 -8.54
N LYS A 59 18.91 7.13 -7.45
CA LYS A 59 20.32 7.16 -7.08
C LYS A 59 20.91 5.76 -6.88
N TYR A 60 20.21 4.90 -6.15
CA TYR A 60 20.69 3.54 -5.87
C TYR A 60 20.65 2.62 -7.09
N LEU A 61 19.80 2.93 -8.09
CA LEU A 61 19.77 2.23 -9.38
C LEU A 61 20.72 2.85 -10.42
N GLY A 62 21.52 3.87 -10.07
CA GLY A 62 22.42 4.55 -11.01
C GLY A 62 21.69 5.32 -12.12
N MET A 63 20.42 5.67 -11.92
CA MET A 63 19.62 6.40 -12.89
C MET A 63 19.93 7.90 -12.88
N PRO A 64 19.68 8.65 -13.97
CA PRO A 64 19.82 10.09 -14.01
C PRO A 64 19.02 10.79 -12.91
N GLU A 65 19.60 11.86 -12.35
CA GLU A 65 18.90 12.68 -11.35
C GLU A 65 17.66 13.37 -11.95
N ILE A 66 16.64 13.55 -11.13
CA ILE A 66 15.46 14.33 -11.52
C ILE A 66 15.87 15.81 -11.55
N ASN A 67 15.54 16.49 -12.65
CA ASN A 67 15.56 17.93 -12.66
C ASN A 67 14.26 18.47 -12.07
N PRO A 68 14.29 19.17 -10.90
CA PRO A 68 13.10 19.69 -10.26
C PRO A 68 12.30 20.66 -11.14
N SER A 69 13.00 21.41 -12.00
CA SER A 69 12.40 22.44 -12.84
C SER A 69 11.83 21.93 -14.16
N ASN A 70 12.09 20.69 -14.52
CA ASN A 70 11.69 20.15 -15.82
C ASN A 70 11.36 18.64 -15.72
N ARG A 71 10.37 18.31 -14.88
CA ARG A 71 9.85 16.95 -14.81
C ARG A 71 8.83 16.73 -15.92
N PRO A 72 9.12 15.87 -16.90
CA PRO A 72 8.10 15.52 -17.88
C PRO A 72 6.95 14.79 -17.19
N SER A 73 5.71 15.16 -17.53
CA SER A 73 4.52 14.46 -17.07
C SER A 73 4.31 13.19 -17.91
N LEU A 74 5.16 12.20 -17.67
CA LEU A 74 5.13 10.93 -18.40
C LEU A 74 4.08 9.94 -17.85
N GLY A 75 3.43 10.28 -16.73
CA GLY A 75 2.50 9.36 -16.08
C GLY A 75 3.15 8.27 -15.23
N TYR A 76 4.48 8.15 -15.26
CA TYR A 76 5.32 7.26 -14.45
C TYR A 76 6.59 7.98 -13.98
N ASP A 77 7.26 7.45 -12.98
CA ASP A 77 8.47 8.07 -12.42
C ASP A 77 9.72 7.74 -13.23
N PHE A 78 9.90 6.50 -13.66
CA PHE A 78 11.01 6.10 -14.51
C PHE A 78 10.73 4.83 -15.32
N LEU A 79 11.57 4.61 -16.35
CA LEU A 79 11.55 3.44 -17.21
C LEU A 79 12.72 2.53 -16.87
N LEU A 80 12.46 1.23 -16.68
CA LEU A 80 13.50 0.22 -16.51
C LEU A 80 14.21 -0.07 -17.86
N PRO A 81 15.42 -0.63 -17.83
CA PRO A 81 16.09 -1.08 -19.06
C PRO A 81 15.29 -2.08 -19.89
N THR A 82 14.40 -2.81 -19.25
CA THR A 82 13.46 -3.78 -19.85
C THR A 82 12.23 -3.15 -20.50
N GLY A 83 12.07 -1.83 -20.40
CA GLY A 83 10.91 -1.11 -20.93
C GLY A 83 9.72 -1.00 -19.96
N ILE A 84 9.82 -1.52 -18.75
CA ILE A 84 8.76 -1.46 -17.74
C ILE A 84 8.70 -0.06 -17.12
N LYS A 85 7.50 0.51 -17.04
CA LYS A 85 7.20 1.82 -16.46
C LYS A 85 6.89 1.70 -14.98
N VAL A 86 7.66 2.40 -14.17
CA VAL A 86 7.59 2.32 -12.69
C VAL A 86 7.10 3.63 -12.09
N ASP A 87 6.15 3.55 -11.16
CA ASP A 87 5.74 4.64 -10.28
C ASP A 87 6.10 4.26 -8.84
N VAL A 88 6.81 5.14 -8.13
CA VAL A 88 7.25 4.93 -6.75
C VAL A 88 6.19 5.46 -5.78
N LYS A 89 5.62 4.58 -4.99
CA LYS A 89 4.67 4.95 -3.94
C LYS A 89 5.37 4.96 -2.59
N CYS A 90 5.26 6.07 -1.87
CA CYS A 90 5.87 6.21 -0.56
C CYS A 90 4.81 6.46 0.51
N ARG A 91 4.78 5.61 1.51
CA ARG A 91 4.13 5.89 2.77
C ARG A 91 5.17 6.42 3.75
N GLY A 92 4.97 7.64 4.26
CA GLY A 92 5.91 8.27 5.16
C GLY A 92 5.32 8.60 6.52
N GLY A 93 6.17 8.72 7.51
CA GLY A 93 5.82 9.20 8.82
C GLY A 93 6.39 8.39 9.98
N THR A 94 6.10 8.85 11.17
CA THR A 94 6.20 8.06 12.39
C THR A 94 5.15 6.97 12.28
N LEU A 95 5.62 5.74 12.26
CA LEU A 95 4.72 4.61 12.29
C LEU A 95 3.95 4.63 13.61
N PRO A 96 2.61 4.68 13.59
CA PRO A 96 1.80 4.49 14.79
C PRO A 96 1.75 3.00 15.17
N PHE A 97 2.61 2.19 14.57
CA PHE A 97 2.66 0.76 14.83
C PHE A 97 3.25 0.53 16.22
N LYS A 98 2.67 -0.39 16.94
CA LYS A 98 3.26 -0.90 18.16
C LYS A 98 4.70 -1.33 17.87
N GLU A 99 5.62 -1.05 18.78
CA GLU A 99 7.05 -1.43 18.65
C GLU A 99 7.22 -2.93 18.38
N GLU A 100 6.30 -3.76 18.85
CA GLU A 100 6.26 -5.21 18.59
C GLU A 100 6.20 -5.59 17.09
N TYR A 101 5.74 -4.69 16.20
CA TYR A 101 5.75 -4.92 14.75
C TYR A 101 7.05 -4.49 14.08
N LEU A 102 7.96 -3.87 14.80
CA LEU A 102 9.21 -3.30 14.29
C LEU A 102 10.44 -4.01 14.84
N SER A 103 10.32 -5.27 15.27
CA SER A 103 11.48 -6.05 15.63
C SER A 103 12.40 -6.15 14.40
N ASN A 104 13.63 -5.70 14.52
CA ASN A 104 14.69 -5.86 13.52
C ASN A 104 14.50 -5.13 12.18
N ASP A 105 14.02 -3.88 12.18
CA ASP A 105 13.85 -3.07 10.98
C ASP A 105 12.75 -3.55 10.00
N ASP A 106 11.93 -4.52 10.36
CA ASP A 106 10.83 -5.01 9.52
C ASP A 106 9.67 -4.03 9.48
N ILE A 107 9.02 -3.95 8.31
CA ILE A 107 7.74 -3.26 8.17
C ILE A 107 6.63 -4.26 8.47
N PRO A 108 5.58 -3.87 9.19
CA PRO A 108 4.45 -4.74 9.47
C PRO A 108 3.85 -5.30 8.19
N ARG A 109 3.55 -6.58 8.18
CA ARG A 109 2.82 -7.23 7.05
C ARG A 109 1.50 -6.53 6.77
N GLU A 110 0.87 -6.02 7.79
CA GLU A 110 -0.40 -5.29 7.73
C GLU A 110 -0.24 -3.81 7.33
N ALA A 111 0.98 -3.34 7.04
CA ALA A 111 1.17 -2.03 6.46
C ALA A 111 0.59 -1.99 5.05
N LYS A 112 -0.02 -0.87 4.70
CA LYS A 112 -0.75 -0.67 3.47
C LYS A 112 -0.32 0.61 2.76
N HIS A 113 -0.47 0.62 1.44
CA HIS A 113 -0.31 1.78 0.59
C HIS A 113 -1.65 2.21 0.03
N ASN A 114 -1.80 3.50 -0.16
CA ASN A 114 -3.03 4.12 -0.61
C ASN A 114 -2.88 4.60 -2.05
N PHE A 115 -3.91 4.37 -2.86
CA PHE A 115 -3.99 4.80 -4.24
C PHE A 115 -5.29 5.55 -4.47
N TRP A 116 -5.26 6.58 -5.28
CA TRP A 116 -6.49 7.23 -5.71
C TRP A 116 -7.15 6.41 -6.83
N PRO A 117 -8.48 6.20 -6.78
CA PRO A 117 -9.18 5.44 -7.81
C PRO A 117 -8.93 5.94 -9.22
N ARG A 118 -8.78 7.27 -9.41
CA ARG A 118 -8.44 7.84 -10.71
C ARG A 118 -7.08 7.39 -11.23
N GLN A 119 -6.11 7.06 -10.36
CA GLN A 119 -4.81 6.55 -10.78
C GLN A 119 -4.91 5.17 -11.45
N MET A 120 -5.97 4.44 -11.13
CA MET A 120 -6.24 3.14 -11.75
C MET A 120 -6.92 3.28 -13.12
N ASN A 121 -7.71 4.34 -13.31
CA ASN A 121 -8.61 4.51 -14.47
C ASN A 121 -8.18 5.67 -15.39
N ASP A 122 -7.14 6.41 -15.08
CA ASP A 122 -6.63 7.50 -15.92
C ASP A 122 -5.61 6.94 -16.92
N ASP A 123 -5.98 6.90 -18.20
CA ASP A 123 -5.15 6.38 -19.29
C ASP A 123 -3.85 7.20 -19.49
N ARG A 124 -3.81 8.45 -18.98
CA ARG A 124 -2.60 9.27 -18.98
C ARG A 124 -1.54 8.78 -17.98
N LEU A 125 -1.94 7.95 -17.02
CA LEU A 125 -1.04 7.32 -16.04
C LEU A 125 -0.65 5.94 -16.54
N ASP A 126 0.25 5.92 -17.49
CA ASP A 126 0.75 4.74 -18.17
C ASP A 126 1.84 4.05 -17.32
N VAL A 127 1.41 3.36 -16.27
CA VAL A 127 2.25 2.65 -15.30
C VAL A 127 2.04 1.16 -15.45
N ASP A 128 3.11 0.39 -15.50
CA ASP A 128 3.07 -1.08 -15.49
C ASP A 128 3.11 -1.63 -14.07
N ILE A 129 4.02 -1.08 -13.24
CA ILE A 129 4.21 -1.53 -11.87
C ILE A 129 4.35 -0.35 -10.89
N TYR A 130 3.91 -0.58 -9.66
CA TYR A 130 4.18 0.28 -8.52
C TYR A 130 5.31 -0.31 -7.66
N LEU A 131 6.34 0.48 -7.39
CA LEU A 131 7.36 0.18 -6.39
C LEU A 131 6.92 0.77 -5.05
N MET A 132 6.61 -0.09 -4.10
CA MET A 132 6.13 0.33 -2.79
C MET A 132 7.27 0.59 -1.83
N THR A 133 7.25 1.76 -1.22
CA THR A 133 8.27 2.18 -0.27
C THR A 133 7.65 2.70 1.01
N HIS A 134 8.39 2.61 2.11
CA HIS A 134 7.98 3.14 3.40
C HIS A 134 9.10 3.96 4.02
N LEU A 135 8.85 5.23 4.30
CA LEU A 135 9.81 6.12 4.90
C LEU A 135 9.59 6.22 6.42
N LYS A 136 10.46 5.59 7.21
CA LYS A 136 10.49 5.75 8.67
C LYS A 136 11.19 7.07 8.99
N THR A 137 10.47 7.96 9.67
CA THR A 137 10.96 9.27 10.06
C THR A 137 11.06 9.42 11.57
N PRO A 138 11.81 10.42 12.09
CA PRO A 138 11.75 10.82 13.48
C PRO A 138 10.34 11.21 13.93
N SER A 139 10.11 11.35 15.23
CA SER A 139 8.80 11.75 15.77
C SER A 139 8.30 13.06 15.15
N LYS A 140 6.98 13.24 15.07
CA LYS A 140 6.38 14.47 14.53
C LYS A 140 6.89 15.74 15.21
N LYS A 141 7.20 15.70 16.51
CA LYS A 141 7.71 16.84 17.28
C LYS A 141 9.12 17.28 16.85
N THR A 142 9.93 16.33 16.41
CA THR A 142 11.34 16.58 16.03
C THR A 142 11.59 16.46 14.54
N ARG A 143 10.59 15.97 13.79
CA ARG A 143 10.71 15.76 12.35
C ARG A 143 10.62 17.09 11.61
N LYS A 144 11.62 17.36 10.80
CA LYS A 144 11.63 18.43 9.79
C LYS A 144 12.18 17.82 8.51
N LEU A 145 11.62 18.18 7.37
CA LEU A 145 12.20 17.83 6.08
C LEU A 145 12.93 19.09 5.56
N PRO A 146 14.24 19.04 5.34
CA PRO A 146 15.16 17.89 5.41
C PRO A 146 15.60 17.44 6.81
N GLY A 147 15.39 18.21 7.86
CA GLY A 147 15.85 17.92 9.23
C GLY A 147 17.35 18.12 9.42
N THR A 148 17.95 17.41 10.38
CA THR A 148 19.38 17.44 10.65
C THR A 148 20.08 16.17 10.17
N LYS A 149 21.40 16.21 9.99
CA LYS A 149 22.22 15.03 9.62
C LYS A 149 22.08 13.87 10.63
N ARG A 150 21.83 14.19 11.91
CA ARG A 150 21.72 13.18 12.98
C ARG A 150 20.34 12.52 13.07
N GLN A 151 19.35 13.01 12.33
CA GLN A 151 18.02 12.40 12.35
C GLN A 151 18.03 11.02 11.67
N LYS A 152 17.45 10.02 12.32
CA LYS A 152 17.34 8.66 11.79
C LYS A 152 16.19 8.57 10.80
N TRP A 153 16.54 8.64 9.53
CA TRP A 153 15.62 8.42 8.42
C TRP A 153 16.00 7.11 7.72
N ILE A 154 15.03 6.25 7.49
CA ILE A 154 15.24 4.97 6.81
C ILE A 154 14.14 4.82 5.77
N LEU A 155 14.53 4.65 4.51
CA LEU A 155 13.62 4.26 3.44
C LEU A 155 13.65 2.75 3.29
N TYR A 156 12.49 2.11 3.43
CA TYR A 156 12.32 0.69 3.15
C TYR A 156 11.74 0.50 1.77
N ILE A 157 12.37 -0.33 0.95
CA ILE A 157 11.79 -0.84 -0.29
C ILE A 157 10.98 -2.08 0.09
N CYS A 158 9.65 -1.96 -0.01
CA CYS A 158 8.74 -3.00 0.48
C CYS A 158 8.52 -4.12 -0.54
N GLY A 159 8.69 -3.83 -1.82
CA GLY A 159 8.41 -4.72 -2.94
C GLY A 159 7.65 -4.02 -4.05
N TRP A 160 7.18 -4.77 -5.03
CA TRP A 160 6.48 -4.23 -6.18
C TRP A 160 5.17 -4.98 -6.45
N VAL A 161 4.29 -4.36 -7.25
CA VAL A 161 3.03 -4.96 -7.69
C VAL A 161 2.61 -4.33 -9.03
N SER A 162 2.00 -5.10 -9.92
CA SER A 162 1.46 -4.59 -11.16
C SER A 162 0.24 -3.69 -10.91
N LYS A 163 0.05 -2.68 -11.77
CA LYS A 163 -1.13 -1.78 -11.72
C LYS A 163 -2.43 -2.57 -11.82
N GLU A 164 -2.49 -3.54 -12.72
CA GLU A 164 -3.68 -4.35 -12.95
C GLU A 164 -4.02 -5.22 -11.72
N ARG A 165 -3.02 -5.70 -11.00
CA ARG A 165 -3.27 -6.43 -9.77
C ARG A 165 -3.77 -5.52 -8.64
N VAL A 166 -3.21 -4.31 -8.49
CA VAL A 166 -3.77 -3.33 -7.55
C VAL A 166 -5.22 -3.00 -7.88
N LYS A 167 -5.53 -2.81 -9.16
CA LYS A 167 -6.89 -2.53 -9.63
C LYS A 167 -7.88 -3.66 -9.32
N ARG A 168 -7.44 -4.92 -9.45
CA ARG A 168 -8.26 -6.11 -9.18
C ARG A 168 -8.41 -6.41 -7.69
N GLU A 169 -7.31 -6.38 -6.93
CA GLU A 169 -7.24 -6.89 -5.56
C GLU A 169 -7.22 -5.79 -4.49
N GLY A 170 -7.01 -4.54 -4.89
CA GLY A 170 -7.02 -3.42 -3.95
C GLY A 170 -8.39 -3.23 -3.29
N VAL A 171 -8.38 -2.90 -2.01
CA VAL A 171 -9.60 -2.67 -1.23
C VAL A 171 -10.09 -1.25 -1.46
N TYR A 172 -11.19 -1.10 -2.17
CA TYR A 172 -11.80 0.21 -2.40
C TYR A 172 -12.51 0.72 -1.15
N LEU A 173 -12.16 1.92 -0.72
CA LEU A 173 -12.72 2.61 0.42
C LEU A 173 -13.43 3.90 -0.05
N PRO A 174 -14.75 3.97 0.04
CA PRO A 174 -15.48 5.21 -0.24
C PRO A 174 -15.05 6.34 0.72
N ARG A 175 -15.24 7.59 0.29
CA ARG A 175 -15.15 8.74 1.19
C ARG A 175 -16.07 8.53 2.41
N GLY A 176 -15.57 8.81 3.60
CA GLY A 176 -16.29 8.57 4.85
C GLY A 176 -16.04 7.21 5.49
N SER A 177 -15.36 6.29 4.78
CA SER A 177 -14.98 5.00 5.38
C SER A 177 -14.07 5.21 6.58
N LEU A 178 -14.32 4.44 7.65
CA LEU A 178 -13.45 4.36 8.80
C LEU A 178 -12.42 3.26 8.61
N THR A 179 -11.18 3.57 8.90
CA THR A 179 -10.10 2.57 8.96
C THR A 179 -9.32 2.74 10.26
N GLU A 180 -8.82 1.63 10.78
CA GLU A 180 -7.95 1.67 11.94
C GLU A 180 -6.51 1.87 11.49
N GLN A 181 -5.85 2.85 12.09
CA GLN A 181 -4.45 3.12 11.86
C GLN A 181 -3.70 3.07 13.20
N GLY A 182 -3.19 1.90 13.55
CA GLY A 182 -2.65 1.62 14.88
C GLY A 182 -3.74 1.66 15.94
N LYS A 183 -3.61 2.56 16.92
CA LYS A 183 -4.61 2.74 18.01
C LYS A 183 -5.66 3.81 17.71
N THR A 184 -5.60 4.44 16.55
CA THR A 184 -6.47 5.57 16.20
C THR A 184 -7.35 5.21 15.02
N TRP A 185 -8.59 5.65 15.09
CA TRP A 185 -9.51 5.59 13.97
C TRP A 185 -9.28 6.79 13.06
N PHE A 186 -9.31 6.51 11.76
CA PHE A 186 -9.15 7.51 10.71
C PHE A 186 -10.33 7.43 9.75
N THR A 187 -10.91 8.58 9.40
CA THR A 187 -11.96 8.68 8.39
C THR A 187 -11.37 9.17 7.08
N TYR A 188 -11.55 8.40 6.00
CA TYR A 188 -11.13 8.82 4.68
C TYR A 188 -11.89 10.03 4.20
N GLN A 189 -11.17 11.11 3.89
CA GLN A 189 -11.75 12.34 3.35
C GLN A 189 -12.05 12.25 1.85
N LYS A 190 -11.54 11.21 1.19
CA LYS A 190 -11.68 10.93 -0.24
C LYS A 190 -11.86 9.45 -0.47
N HIS A 191 -12.26 9.09 -1.70
CA HIS A 191 -12.19 7.71 -2.16
C HIS A 191 -10.74 7.26 -2.22
N ASP A 192 -10.47 6.04 -1.79
CA ASP A 192 -9.14 5.46 -1.72
C ASP A 192 -9.16 3.98 -2.12
N ILE A 193 -8.00 3.46 -2.48
CA ILE A 193 -7.76 2.03 -2.68
C ILE A 193 -6.57 1.67 -1.81
N GLU A 194 -6.73 0.69 -0.94
CA GLU A 194 -5.66 0.18 -0.10
C GLU A 194 -5.10 -1.12 -0.66
N PHE A 195 -3.77 -1.24 -0.67
CA PHE A 195 -3.08 -2.47 -1.00
C PHE A 195 -2.03 -2.80 0.06
N TYR A 196 -2.03 -4.03 0.56
CA TYR A 196 -1.23 -4.41 1.72
C TYR A 196 0.14 -4.97 1.33
N ASN A 197 1.16 -4.63 2.11
CA ASN A 197 2.54 -5.06 1.88
C ASN A 197 2.71 -6.59 1.82
N LYS A 198 1.89 -7.34 2.56
CA LYS A 198 1.93 -8.81 2.55
C LYS A 198 1.68 -9.42 1.16
N ASN A 199 1.03 -8.67 0.28
CA ASN A 199 0.65 -9.10 -1.06
C ASN A 199 1.61 -8.61 -2.16
N LEU A 200 2.65 -7.88 -1.83
CA LEU A 200 3.67 -7.43 -2.78
C LEU A 200 4.56 -8.59 -3.25
N ASN A 201 5.18 -8.41 -4.39
CA ASN A 201 6.31 -9.22 -4.81
C ASN A 201 7.56 -8.73 -4.10
N GLY A 202 8.28 -9.62 -3.43
CA GLY A 202 9.52 -9.29 -2.74
C GLY A 202 10.68 -9.07 -3.72
N LEU A 203 11.67 -8.30 -3.26
CA LEU A 203 12.96 -8.12 -3.91
C LEU A 203 14.03 -8.58 -2.92
N GLN A 204 15.06 -9.29 -3.39
CA GLN A 204 16.23 -9.64 -2.57
C GLN A 204 17.22 -8.46 -2.49
N SER A 205 17.30 -7.68 -3.57
CA SER A 205 18.05 -6.44 -3.65
C SER A 205 17.31 -5.44 -4.55
N LEU A 206 17.66 -4.16 -4.45
CA LEU A 206 17.05 -3.15 -5.32
C LEU A 206 17.44 -3.35 -6.80
N ASP A 207 18.62 -3.92 -7.07
CA ASP A 207 19.07 -4.19 -8.44
C ASP A 207 18.21 -5.23 -9.16
N GLU A 208 17.49 -6.09 -8.44
CA GLU A 208 16.54 -7.02 -9.06
C GLU A 208 15.41 -6.28 -9.78
N LEU A 209 15.08 -5.06 -9.34
CA LEU A 209 14.10 -4.23 -10.03
C LEU A 209 14.47 -3.99 -11.51
N LEU A 210 15.77 -3.79 -11.79
CA LEU A 210 16.25 -3.56 -13.16
C LEU A 210 16.05 -4.74 -14.12
N LYS A 211 15.78 -5.93 -13.57
CA LYS A 211 15.61 -7.18 -14.34
C LYS A 211 14.14 -7.53 -14.57
N ILE A 212 13.21 -6.84 -13.91
CA ILE A 212 11.78 -7.09 -14.09
C ILE A 212 11.42 -6.81 -15.55
N ASP A 213 10.80 -7.75 -16.20
CA ASP A 213 10.34 -7.67 -17.58
C ASP A 213 8.81 -7.90 -17.71
N GLN A 214 8.31 -7.88 -18.93
CA GLN A 214 6.89 -8.06 -19.19
C GLN A 214 6.38 -9.46 -18.75
N SER A 215 7.24 -10.47 -18.75
CA SER A 215 6.84 -11.82 -18.30
C SER A 215 6.60 -11.86 -16.79
N ASP A 216 7.41 -11.13 -16.02
CA ASP A 216 7.23 -10.98 -14.57
C ASP A 216 5.95 -10.20 -14.25
N VAL A 217 5.67 -9.13 -14.99
CA VAL A 217 4.43 -8.34 -14.85
C VAL A 217 3.22 -9.21 -15.15
N ASN A 218 3.24 -9.97 -16.24
CA ASN A 218 2.15 -10.88 -16.60
C ASN A 218 1.96 -11.99 -15.57
N ALA A 219 3.05 -12.52 -15.00
CA ALA A 219 2.98 -13.51 -13.92
C ALA A 219 2.36 -12.93 -12.64
N ASP A 220 2.68 -11.67 -12.30
CA ASP A 220 2.03 -10.98 -11.18
C ASP A 220 0.55 -10.72 -11.44
N ILE A 221 0.18 -10.30 -12.65
CA ILE A 221 -1.23 -10.12 -13.04
C ILE A 221 -2.01 -11.44 -12.92
N ALA A 222 -1.43 -12.55 -13.36
CA ALA A 222 -2.07 -13.87 -13.30
C ALA A 222 -2.16 -14.43 -11.87
N ARG A 223 -1.36 -13.90 -10.95
CA ARG A 223 -1.29 -14.40 -9.58
C ARG A 223 -2.55 -14.02 -8.80
N LYS A 224 -3.08 -14.96 -8.04
CA LYS A 224 -4.01 -14.69 -6.94
C LYS A 224 -3.23 -14.36 -5.69
N GLY A 225 -3.52 -13.22 -5.08
CA GLY A 225 -2.91 -12.79 -3.81
C GLY A 225 -3.65 -13.37 -2.61
N ASP A 226 -3.03 -13.26 -1.44
CA ASP A 226 -3.72 -13.43 -0.16
C ASP A 226 -4.77 -12.32 0.02
N LEU A 227 -5.69 -12.55 0.99
CA LEU A 227 -6.71 -11.56 1.34
C LEU A 227 -6.10 -10.17 1.59
N ASN A 228 -6.57 -9.17 0.86
CA ASN A 228 -6.06 -7.80 0.93
C ASN A 228 -6.78 -6.97 2.02
N LEU A 229 -6.97 -7.57 3.18
CA LEU A 229 -7.60 -6.99 4.37
C LEU A 229 -6.69 -7.19 5.58
N THR A 230 -6.80 -6.32 6.58
CA THR A 230 -6.22 -6.62 7.89
C THR A 230 -7.01 -7.75 8.55
N SER A 231 -6.37 -8.46 9.46
CA SER A 231 -7.06 -9.49 10.25
C SER A 231 -8.23 -8.91 11.07
N VAL A 232 -8.06 -7.67 11.54
CA VAL A 232 -9.09 -6.92 12.27
C VAL A 232 -10.29 -6.63 11.38
N ASP A 233 -10.06 -6.14 10.16
CA ASP A 233 -11.13 -5.85 9.20
C ASP A 233 -11.84 -7.12 8.76
N ALA A 234 -11.10 -8.21 8.54
CA ALA A 234 -11.68 -9.51 8.21
C ALA A 234 -12.61 -10.03 9.31
N ILE A 235 -12.23 -9.88 10.59
CA ILE A 235 -13.07 -10.26 11.73
C ILE A 235 -14.35 -9.42 11.77
N ARG A 236 -14.24 -8.11 11.58
CA ARG A 236 -15.39 -7.19 11.58
C ARG A 236 -16.40 -7.54 10.51
N ILE A 237 -15.93 -7.77 9.28
CA ILE A 237 -16.77 -8.17 8.16
C ILE A 237 -17.46 -9.50 8.47
N THR A 238 -16.71 -10.45 9.03
CA THR A 238 -17.26 -11.76 9.37
C THR A 238 -18.37 -11.65 10.40
N TYR A 239 -18.25 -10.81 11.43
CA TYR A 239 -19.33 -10.56 12.39
C TYR A 239 -20.58 -10.01 11.73
N ASP A 240 -20.44 -9.03 10.84
CA ASP A 240 -21.59 -8.47 10.13
C ASP A 240 -22.24 -9.50 9.20
N LEU A 241 -21.44 -10.27 8.45
CA LEU A 241 -21.93 -11.34 7.57
C LEU A 241 -22.63 -12.48 8.34
N ILE A 242 -22.21 -12.75 9.58
CA ILE A 242 -22.93 -13.67 10.47
C ILE A 242 -24.28 -13.07 10.86
N GLY A 243 -24.32 -11.80 11.24
CA GLY A 243 -25.56 -11.08 11.57
C GLY A 243 -26.57 -11.05 10.42
N ARG A 244 -26.10 -11.06 9.17
CA ARG A 244 -26.93 -11.14 7.95
C ARG A 244 -27.30 -12.57 7.54
N GLY A 245 -26.87 -13.59 8.27
CA GLY A 245 -27.12 -15.00 7.98
C GLY A 245 -26.37 -15.54 6.74
N ILE A 246 -25.31 -14.84 6.30
CA ILE A 246 -24.47 -15.25 5.18
C ILE A 246 -23.41 -16.24 5.64
N LEU A 247 -22.73 -15.94 6.74
CA LEU A 247 -21.70 -16.76 7.36
C LEU A 247 -22.17 -17.32 8.71
N ASN A 248 -21.33 -18.13 9.33
CA ASN A 248 -21.56 -18.68 10.65
C ASN A 248 -20.27 -18.63 11.52
N ASN A 249 -20.39 -19.02 12.79
CA ASN A 249 -19.29 -18.92 13.74
C ASN A 249 -18.02 -19.73 13.34
N LYS A 250 -18.13 -20.75 12.48
CA LYS A 250 -16.93 -21.48 12.00
C LYS A 250 -15.97 -20.58 11.25
N HIS A 251 -16.52 -19.64 10.45
CA HIS A 251 -15.73 -18.68 9.68
C HIS A 251 -15.02 -17.69 10.60
N LEU A 252 -15.71 -17.24 11.66
CA LEU A 252 -15.13 -16.35 12.64
C LEU A 252 -13.97 -17.01 13.41
N GLU A 253 -14.17 -18.23 13.88
CA GLU A 253 -13.13 -18.99 14.59
C GLU A 253 -11.92 -19.29 13.70
N TYR A 254 -12.16 -19.55 12.42
CA TYR A 254 -11.09 -19.73 11.43
C TYR A 254 -10.22 -18.47 11.32
N ILE A 255 -10.84 -17.28 11.14
CA ILE A 255 -10.09 -16.02 11.04
C ILE A 255 -9.37 -15.71 12.35
N LYS A 256 -10.05 -15.83 13.49
CA LYS A 256 -9.43 -15.59 14.80
C LYS A 256 -8.20 -16.47 15.01
N LYS A 257 -8.29 -17.74 14.68
CA LYS A 257 -7.16 -18.69 14.74
C LYS A 257 -6.02 -18.28 13.82
N LYS A 258 -6.32 -17.93 12.57
CA LYS A 258 -5.31 -17.46 11.61
C LYS A 258 -4.63 -16.15 12.04
N ALA A 259 -5.40 -15.25 12.63
CA ALA A 259 -4.95 -13.91 13.00
C ALA A 259 -4.36 -13.81 14.41
N ASN A 260 -4.52 -14.85 15.23
CA ASN A 260 -4.14 -14.85 16.65
C ASN A 260 -4.77 -13.68 17.45
N ILE A 261 -6.06 -13.39 17.18
CA ILE A 261 -6.81 -12.28 17.78
C ILE A 261 -7.90 -12.83 18.70
N THR A 262 -7.99 -12.29 19.91
CA THR A 262 -8.93 -12.74 20.95
C THR A 262 -10.01 -11.73 21.28
N ASN A 263 -9.93 -10.47 20.83
CA ASN A 263 -10.82 -9.38 21.26
C ASN A 263 -12.01 -9.16 20.31
N GLU A 264 -13.14 -8.70 20.87
CA GLU A 264 -14.31 -8.28 20.08
C GLU A 264 -14.11 -6.93 19.38
N ILE A 265 -14.53 -6.84 18.12
CA ILE A 265 -14.37 -5.68 17.26
C ILE A 265 -15.67 -5.42 16.49
N LYS A 266 -16.13 -4.16 16.46
CA LYS A 266 -17.38 -3.78 15.75
C LYS A 266 -17.15 -3.42 14.29
N PRO A 267 -18.04 -3.79 13.35
CA PRO A 267 -17.85 -3.60 11.92
C PRO A 267 -18.19 -2.18 11.42
N ILE A 268 -17.37 -1.64 10.52
CA ILE A 268 -17.71 -0.45 9.70
C ILE A 268 -16.86 -0.50 8.41
N LEU A 269 -17.36 -1.15 7.34
CA LEU A 269 -16.58 -1.34 6.11
C LEU A 269 -17.47 -1.35 4.84
N SER A 270 -16.88 -1.11 3.65
CA SER A 270 -17.61 -1.04 2.39
C SER A 270 -18.02 -2.41 1.86
N SER A 271 -19.06 -2.46 1.01
CA SER A 271 -19.53 -3.72 0.39
C SER A 271 -18.46 -4.44 -0.44
N ASN A 272 -17.51 -3.71 -1.03
CA ASN A 272 -16.40 -4.30 -1.78
C ASN A 272 -15.49 -5.17 -0.90
N GLN A 273 -15.28 -4.76 0.34
CA GLN A 273 -14.48 -5.53 1.31
C GLN A 273 -15.15 -6.84 1.70
N TYR A 274 -16.50 -6.86 1.75
CA TYR A 274 -17.28 -8.06 1.99
C TYR A 274 -17.10 -9.09 0.88
N PHE A 275 -17.16 -8.65 -0.38
CA PHE A 275 -16.91 -9.54 -1.52
C PHE A 275 -15.49 -10.09 -1.50
N HIS A 276 -14.50 -9.26 -1.25
CA HIS A 276 -13.10 -9.66 -1.16
C HIS A 276 -12.89 -10.75 -0.09
N LEU A 277 -13.53 -10.59 1.08
CA LEU A 277 -13.47 -11.60 2.14
C LEU A 277 -14.18 -12.90 1.75
N LEU A 278 -15.35 -12.80 1.12
CA LEU A 278 -16.12 -13.96 0.67
C LEU A 278 -15.40 -14.73 -0.44
N GLU A 279 -14.77 -14.06 -1.39
CA GLU A 279 -13.93 -14.69 -2.41
C GLU A 279 -12.76 -15.43 -1.78
N TRP A 280 -12.10 -14.82 -0.79
CA TRP A 280 -11.04 -15.48 -0.06
C TRP A 280 -11.53 -16.71 0.71
N PHE A 281 -12.68 -16.65 1.39
CA PHE A 281 -13.28 -17.84 2.01
C PHE A 281 -13.58 -18.96 1.02
N LYS A 282 -13.99 -18.60 -0.21
CA LYS A 282 -14.16 -19.57 -1.28
C LYS A 282 -12.83 -20.21 -1.67
N GLU A 283 -11.78 -19.42 -1.83
CA GLU A 283 -10.43 -19.90 -2.16
C GLU A 283 -9.85 -20.83 -1.07
N GLU A 284 -10.17 -20.54 0.20
CA GLU A 284 -9.82 -21.40 1.35
C GLU A 284 -10.74 -22.64 1.48
N GLY A 285 -11.73 -22.80 0.61
CA GLY A 285 -12.68 -23.91 0.63
C GLY A 285 -13.70 -23.87 1.77
N LEU A 286 -13.90 -22.72 2.39
CA LEU A 286 -14.82 -22.53 3.52
C LEU A 286 -16.25 -22.22 3.10
N ILE A 287 -16.45 -21.72 1.89
CA ILE A 287 -17.75 -21.50 1.26
C ILE A 287 -17.74 -22.03 -0.19
N THR A 288 -18.89 -22.40 -0.69
CA THR A 288 -19.11 -22.88 -2.05
C THR A 288 -19.48 -21.74 -2.99
N ASP A 289 -19.42 -21.99 -4.33
CA ASP A 289 -19.92 -21.04 -5.34
C ASP A 289 -21.36 -20.61 -5.09
N LYS A 290 -22.25 -21.57 -4.73
CA LYS A 290 -23.66 -21.28 -4.44
C LYS A 290 -23.83 -20.37 -3.21
N GLU A 291 -23.02 -20.55 -2.19
CA GLU A 291 -23.03 -19.68 -1.00
C GLU A 291 -22.49 -18.29 -1.33
N LEU A 292 -21.47 -18.18 -2.16
CA LEU A 292 -20.95 -16.89 -2.65
C LEU A 292 -22.01 -16.16 -3.48
N GLU A 293 -22.69 -16.83 -4.42
CA GLU A 293 -23.78 -16.24 -5.21
C GLU A 293 -24.95 -15.77 -4.33
N ARG A 294 -25.36 -16.58 -3.35
CA ARG A 294 -26.38 -16.21 -2.38
C ARG A 294 -25.97 -14.97 -1.57
N ALA A 295 -24.73 -14.93 -1.10
CA ALA A 295 -24.19 -13.79 -0.39
C ALA A 295 -24.21 -12.52 -1.25
N ALA A 296 -23.82 -12.63 -2.52
CA ALA A 296 -23.88 -11.53 -3.48
C ALA A 296 -25.29 -10.98 -3.67
N GLN A 297 -26.30 -11.86 -3.73
CA GLN A 297 -27.69 -11.44 -3.84
C GLN A 297 -28.20 -10.69 -2.60
N ILE A 298 -27.82 -11.14 -1.40
CA ILE A 298 -28.17 -10.48 -0.14
C ILE A 298 -27.50 -9.10 -0.04
N LEU A 299 -26.19 -9.03 -0.34
CA LEU A 299 -25.45 -7.77 -0.29
C LEU A 299 -25.91 -6.73 -1.34
N LYS A 300 -26.45 -7.17 -2.49
CA LYS A 300 -27.06 -6.27 -3.48
C LYS A 300 -28.39 -5.67 -3.01
N LYS A 301 -29.20 -6.44 -2.26
CA LYS A 301 -30.48 -5.98 -1.74
C LYS A 301 -30.35 -5.04 -0.56
N GLU A 302 -29.33 -5.26 0.24
CA GLU A 302 -29.02 -4.47 1.42
C GLU A 302 -27.57 -3.97 1.33
N PRO A 303 -27.26 -3.03 0.45
CA PRO A 303 -25.91 -2.49 0.36
C PRO A 303 -25.54 -1.86 1.69
N TYR A 304 -24.35 -2.18 2.17
CA TYR A 304 -23.82 -1.55 3.37
C TYR A 304 -23.64 -0.05 3.11
N THR A 305 -24.53 0.75 3.65
CA THR A 305 -24.40 2.21 3.74
C THR A 305 -23.59 2.51 4.97
N GLY A 306 -22.26 2.43 4.87
CA GLY A 306 -21.37 2.91 5.93
C GLY A 306 -21.64 4.40 6.16
N ILE A 307 -22.17 4.73 7.34
CA ILE A 307 -22.32 6.09 7.85
C ILE A 307 -20.98 6.59 8.34
#